data_89e577f0ae940a4d4e3edd07b2b6be90
#
_entry.id   89e577f0ae940a4d4e3edd07b2b6be90
#
_cell.length_a   1.000
_cell.length_b   1.000
_cell.length_c   1.000
_cell.angle_alpha   90.00
_cell.angle_beta   90.00
_cell.angle_gamma   90.00
#
_symmetry.space_group_name_H-M   'P 1'
#
loop_
_entity.id
_entity.type
_entity.pdbx_description
1 polymer ?
#
loop_
_entity_poly.entity_id
_entity_poly.type
_entity_poly.pdbx_seq_one_letter_code
_entity_poly.pdbx_strand_id
1 'polypeptide(L)'
;MSLNYRRCMALTYCRDGAVFVKPPHGDKLLRLAGTGRRIWECLEYPVTVDEIAQKLACEFAGDLEKIAGDTGRFLTSLQERELVETRSEAPSPEDRQRFRYLWLLKRALVNLIYPEHELRMRFLKNPVAGMSDLEWKRYLRDIRYREPDLYQVLIDAKHGVGLSAEAPYRFSHTMIGMPALDNLERCAETVFAENIPGDFMEAGVCQGGASIFMRALQTAHVEGNRRLWVADSFEGLPPPESEPDIASGIDFSETKEPSVAFCLEGVRDHFMRYDLLDDGVIFLSGWFADTLPIAPIEQLAILRLDADLYASTKIALEYLYPKVTPGGFVIMDDYGFLACRQAVEEYRIRHGIDEPIHFVNRSCVYWRKRI
;
A
#
# COMPACT_ATOMS: atom_id res chain seq x y z
N MET A 1 29.69 -8.99 -14.45
CA MET A 1 28.51 -9.32 -13.64
C MET A 1 27.46 -8.26 -13.90
N SER A 2 26.27 -8.64 -14.34
CA SER A 2 25.18 -7.67 -14.52
C SER A 2 24.65 -7.26 -13.15
N LEU A 3 24.53 -5.95 -12.91
CA LEU A 3 23.94 -5.42 -11.67
C LEU A 3 22.44 -5.62 -11.68
N ASN A 4 21.88 -5.96 -10.53
CA ASN A 4 20.44 -5.96 -10.29
C ASN A 4 20.04 -4.64 -9.65
N TYR A 5 18.98 -4.03 -10.17
CA TYR A 5 18.45 -2.74 -9.74
C TYR A 5 17.09 -2.93 -9.08
N ARG A 6 16.86 -2.22 -7.98
CA ARG A 6 15.55 -2.16 -7.31
C ARG A 6 15.30 -0.73 -6.82
N ARG A 7 14.08 -0.22 -6.94
CA ARG A 7 13.74 1.13 -6.46
C ARG A 7 13.84 1.21 -4.94
N CYS A 8 14.34 2.32 -4.42
CA CYS A 8 14.34 2.64 -3.00
C CYS A 8 12.95 3.09 -2.54
N MET A 9 12.73 3.08 -1.22
CA MET A 9 11.57 3.75 -0.64
C MET A 9 11.67 5.26 -0.87
N ALA A 10 10.67 5.84 -1.52
CA ALA A 10 10.60 7.26 -1.84
C ALA A 10 9.13 7.70 -1.88
N LEU A 11 8.87 8.95 -1.54
CA LEU A 11 7.54 9.53 -1.74
C LEU A 11 7.14 9.39 -3.21
N THR A 12 6.09 8.63 -3.47
CA THR A 12 5.64 8.32 -4.82
C THR A 12 4.13 8.58 -4.95
N TYR A 13 3.71 9.22 -6.03
CA TYR A 13 2.30 9.33 -6.40
C TYR A 13 2.13 9.37 -7.92
N CYS A 14 0.96 8.97 -8.40
CA CYS A 14 0.61 9.00 -9.81
C CYS A 14 -0.38 10.11 -10.11
N ARG A 15 -0.20 10.77 -11.27
CA ARG A 15 -1.13 11.77 -11.78
C ARG A 15 -0.96 11.92 -13.30
N ASP A 16 -2.07 11.99 -14.03
CA ASP A 16 -2.09 12.23 -15.48
C ASP A 16 -1.14 11.28 -16.25
N GLY A 17 -1.16 9.99 -15.92
CA GLY A 17 -0.33 8.98 -16.56
C GLY A 17 1.16 9.04 -16.23
N ALA A 18 1.59 9.89 -15.31
CA ALA A 18 2.98 9.99 -14.86
C ALA A 18 3.12 9.58 -13.40
N VAL A 19 4.31 9.05 -13.05
CA VAL A 19 4.73 8.82 -11.67
C VAL A 19 5.59 10.00 -11.23
N PHE A 20 5.29 10.55 -10.08
CA PHE A 20 6.08 11.59 -9.44
C PHE A 20 6.79 10.96 -8.24
N VAL A 21 8.11 11.12 -8.19
CA VAL A 21 8.96 10.53 -7.17
C VAL A 21 9.78 11.64 -6.52
N LYS A 22 9.76 11.71 -5.20
CA LYS A 22 10.62 12.61 -4.44
C LYS A 22 11.81 11.81 -3.91
N PRO A 23 13.06 12.16 -4.29
CA PRO A 23 14.25 11.54 -3.72
C PRO A 23 14.32 11.74 -2.20
N PRO A 24 14.94 10.79 -1.45
CA PRO A 24 15.04 10.86 0.02
C PRO A 24 15.66 12.16 0.53
N HIS A 25 16.68 12.66 -0.15
CA HIS A 25 17.44 13.86 0.22
C HIS A 25 17.31 15.03 -0.78
N GLY A 26 16.29 14.98 -1.66
CA GLY A 26 16.07 15.99 -2.70
C GLY A 26 14.79 16.81 -2.47
N ASP A 27 14.81 18.09 -2.84
CA ASP A 27 13.64 18.98 -2.74
C ASP A 27 12.74 18.93 -3.98
N LYS A 28 13.26 18.46 -5.12
CA LYS A 28 12.52 18.47 -6.38
C LYS A 28 11.90 17.12 -6.68
N LEU A 29 10.60 17.14 -7.02
CA LEU A 29 9.90 15.99 -7.57
C LEU A 29 10.43 15.65 -8.96
N LEU A 30 10.73 14.37 -9.19
CA LEU A 30 11.03 13.81 -10.49
C LEU A 30 9.74 13.30 -11.13
N ARG A 31 9.42 13.78 -12.33
CA ARG A 31 8.27 13.30 -13.10
C ARG A 31 8.74 12.21 -14.08
N LEU A 32 8.21 11.00 -13.92
CA LEU A 32 8.45 9.85 -14.80
C LEU A 32 7.20 9.57 -15.63
N ALA A 33 7.31 9.67 -16.94
CA ALA A 33 6.21 9.40 -17.86
C ALA A 33 6.66 8.46 -18.99
N GLY A 34 5.74 7.89 -19.71
CA GLY A 34 6.03 7.00 -20.84
C GLY A 34 6.97 5.87 -20.43
N THR A 35 8.06 5.70 -21.17
CA THR A 35 9.08 4.66 -20.93
C THR A 35 9.73 4.77 -19.55
N GLY A 36 9.99 6.00 -19.05
CA GLY A 36 10.54 6.20 -17.71
C GLY A 36 9.61 5.69 -16.59
N ARG A 37 8.31 5.86 -16.73
CA ARG A 37 7.31 5.24 -15.84
C ARG A 37 7.39 3.72 -15.90
N ARG A 38 7.46 3.13 -17.12
CA ARG A 38 7.53 1.68 -17.29
C ARG A 38 8.80 1.08 -16.67
N ILE A 39 9.95 1.75 -16.83
CA ILE A 39 11.18 1.35 -16.15
C ILE A 39 10.99 1.38 -14.62
N TRP A 40 10.42 2.46 -14.08
CA TRP A 40 10.14 2.58 -12.64
C TRP A 40 9.24 1.46 -12.11
N GLU A 41 8.21 1.08 -12.86
CA GLU A 41 7.34 -0.05 -12.52
C GLU A 41 8.08 -1.40 -12.53
N CYS A 42 9.07 -1.59 -13.41
CA CYS A 42 9.90 -2.80 -13.43
C CYS A 42 10.81 -2.93 -12.21
N LEU A 43 11.10 -1.83 -11.50
CA LEU A 43 12.02 -1.80 -10.35
C LEU A 43 11.36 -2.18 -9.02
N GLU A 44 10.14 -2.69 -9.03
CA GLU A 44 9.44 -3.19 -7.83
C GLU A 44 10.20 -4.36 -7.16
N TYR A 45 10.95 -5.13 -7.93
CA TYR A 45 11.83 -6.20 -7.47
C TYR A 45 13.20 -6.12 -8.17
N PRO A 46 14.24 -6.80 -7.65
CA PRO A 46 15.54 -6.78 -8.28
C PRO A 46 15.51 -7.28 -9.72
N VAL A 47 15.98 -6.46 -10.66
CA VAL A 47 15.92 -6.70 -12.10
C VAL A 47 17.16 -6.15 -12.80
N THR A 48 17.63 -6.82 -13.84
CA THR A 48 18.75 -6.37 -14.65
C THR A 48 18.33 -5.39 -15.76
N VAL A 49 19.32 -4.64 -16.31
CA VAL A 49 19.09 -3.79 -17.49
C VAL A 49 18.51 -4.60 -18.65
N ASP A 50 19.04 -5.80 -18.90
CA ASP A 50 18.61 -6.67 -20.00
C ASP A 50 17.17 -7.15 -19.84
N GLU A 51 16.78 -7.54 -18.62
CA GLU A 51 15.40 -7.94 -18.32
C GLU A 51 14.40 -6.79 -18.53
N ILE A 52 14.76 -5.56 -18.14
CA ILE A 52 13.94 -4.37 -18.41
C ILE A 52 13.88 -4.12 -19.92
N ALA A 53 15.03 -4.13 -20.60
CA ALA A 53 15.09 -3.86 -22.04
C ALA A 53 14.25 -4.88 -22.84
N GLN A 54 14.30 -6.16 -22.50
CA GLN A 54 13.46 -7.20 -23.13
C GLN A 54 11.97 -6.90 -22.97
N LYS A 55 11.52 -6.54 -21.76
CA LYS A 55 10.11 -6.16 -21.53
C LYS A 55 9.70 -4.95 -22.36
N LEU A 56 10.53 -3.90 -22.38
CA LEU A 56 10.25 -2.69 -23.14
C LEU A 56 10.27 -2.94 -24.67
N ALA A 57 11.18 -3.77 -25.16
CA ALA A 57 11.25 -4.13 -26.57
C ALA A 57 9.97 -4.87 -27.02
N CYS A 58 9.43 -5.76 -26.18
CA CYS A 58 8.14 -6.43 -26.44
C CYS A 58 6.96 -5.44 -26.44
N GLU A 59 6.98 -4.43 -25.55
CA GLU A 59 5.88 -3.46 -25.45
C GLU A 59 5.91 -2.39 -26.55
N PHE A 60 7.09 -1.93 -26.94
CA PHE A 60 7.28 -0.77 -27.82
C PHE A 60 7.88 -1.10 -29.19
N ALA A 61 8.07 -2.39 -29.50
CA ALA A 61 8.62 -2.86 -30.78
C ALA A 61 9.92 -2.15 -31.21
N GLY A 62 10.84 -1.90 -30.26
CA GLY A 62 12.07 -1.16 -30.49
C GLY A 62 13.32 -2.05 -30.59
N ASP A 63 14.41 -1.44 -31.00
CA ASP A 63 15.74 -2.06 -31.02
C ASP A 63 16.22 -2.37 -29.61
N LEU A 64 16.56 -3.63 -29.33
CA LEU A 64 16.89 -4.11 -27.98
C LEU A 64 18.19 -3.48 -27.46
N GLU A 65 19.23 -3.34 -28.29
CA GLU A 65 20.53 -2.80 -27.86
C GLU A 65 20.40 -1.31 -27.50
N LYS A 66 19.65 -0.57 -28.31
CA LYS A 66 19.37 0.84 -28.06
C LYS A 66 18.54 1.01 -26.78
N ILE A 67 17.48 0.20 -26.60
CA ILE A 67 16.65 0.22 -25.39
C ILE A 67 17.50 -0.12 -24.16
N ALA A 68 18.36 -1.12 -24.23
CA ALA A 68 19.27 -1.49 -23.12
C ALA A 68 20.21 -0.35 -22.76
N GLY A 69 20.82 0.30 -23.75
CA GLY A 69 21.69 1.46 -23.54
C GLY A 69 20.97 2.66 -22.91
N ASP A 70 19.77 2.99 -23.39
CA ASP A 70 18.96 4.07 -22.83
C ASP A 70 18.49 3.74 -21.41
N THR A 71 18.07 2.51 -21.16
CA THR A 71 17.68 2.01 -19.84
C THR A 71 18.85 2.10 -18.85
N GLY A 72 20.03 1.66 -19.23
CA GLY A 72 21.23 1.74 -18.39
C GLY A 72 21.56 3.17 -17.98
N ARG A 73 21.54 4.13 -18.92
CA ARG A 73 21.76 5.56 -18.62
C ARG A 73 20.69 6.12 -17.68
N PHE A 74 19.44 5.75 -17.88
CA PHE A 74 18.36 6.18 -17.03
C PHE A 74 18.49 5.63 -15.60
N LEU A 75 18.83 4.34 -15.44
CA LEU A 75 19.06 3.72 -14.13
C LEU A 75 20.24 4.36 -13.39
N THR A 76 21.33 4.69 -14.09
CA THR A 76 22.44 5.44 -13.50
C THR A 76 21.96 6.79 -12.97
N SER A 77 21.14 7.51 -13.72
CA SER A 77 20.60 8.80 -13.27
C SER A 77 19.65 8.69 -12.05
N LEU A 78 18.95 7.58 -11.92
CA LEU A 78 18.13 7.29 -10.73
C LEU A 78 18.99 6.90 -9.53
N GLN A 79 20.08 6.17 -9.75
CA GLN A 79 21.03 5.77 -8.70
C GLN A 79 21.76 7.00 -8.12
N GLU A 80 22.20 7.94 -8.97
CA GLU A 80 22.79 9.21 -8.53
C GLU A 80 21.83 10.06 -7.67
N ARG A 81 20.54 9.81 -7.77
CA ARG A 81 19.47 10.45 -6.97
C ARG A 81 19.01 9.62 -5.78
N GLU A 82 19.68 8.51 -5.49
CA GLU A 82 19.36 7.58 -4.41
C GLU A 82 17.92 6.99 -4.52
N LEU A 83 17.39 6.93 -5.74
CA LEU A 83 16.08 6.37 -6.02
C LEU A 83 16.13 4.87 -6.33
N VAL A 84 17.31 4.34 -6.61
CA VAL A 84 17.55 2.95 -6.98
C VAL A 84 18.77 2.42 -6.25
N GLU A 85 18.63 1.27 -5.61
CA GLU A 85 19.72 0.48 -5.06
C GLU A 85 20.20 -0.57 -6.06
N THR A 86 21.47 -0.95 -5.96
CA THR A 86 22.06 -2.01 -6.76
C THR A 86 22.51 -3.16 -5.89
N ARG A 87 22.36 -4.40 -6.39
CA ARG A 87 22.87 -5.62 -5.77
C ARG A 87 23.74 -6.34 -6.78
N SER A 88 24.89 -6.82 -6.34
CA SER A 88 25.82 -7.60 -7.18
C SER A 88 25.36 -9.04 -7.37
N GLU A 89 24.58 -9.59 -6.43
CA GLU A 89 24.09 -10.94 -6.49
C GLU A 89 22.73 -11.00 -7.17
N ALA A 90 22.57 -11.92 -8.10
CA ALA A 90 21.28 -12.19 -8.70
C ALA A 90 20.36 -12.87 -7.65
N PRO A 91 19.06 -12.52 -7.59
CA PRO A 91 18.13 -13.20 -6.72
C PRO A 91 18.08 -14.70 -7.05
N SER A 92 18.00 -15.52 -6.00
CA SER A 92 17.83 -16.98 -6.15
C SER A 92 16.52 -17.32 -6.89
N PRO A 93 16.35 -18.54 -7.41
CA PRO A 93 15.08 -18.97 -7.98
C PRO A 93 13.91 -18.85 -6.99
N GLU A 94 14.14 -19.15 -5.70
CA GLU A 94 13.15 -19.00 -4.63
C GLU A 94 12.81 -17.52 -4.39
N ASP A 95 13.82 -16.63 -4.36
CA ASP A 95 13.57 -15.18 -4.26
C ASP A 95 12.74 -14.66 -5.42
N ARG A 96 13.03 -15.13 -6.65
CA ARG A 96 12.27 -14.74 -7.84
C ARG A 96 10.81 -15.23 -7.77
N GLN A 97 10.57 -16.43 -7.23
CA GLN A 97 9.21 -16.95 -7.03
C GLN A 97 8.48 -16.15 -5.96
N ARG A 98 9.12 -15.87 -4.82
CA ARG A 98 8.58 -15.02 -3.75
C ARG A 98 8.21 -13.64 -4.27
N PHE A 99 9.09 -12.95 -4.99
CA PHE A 99 8.80 -11.64 -5.58
C PHE A 99 7.62 -11.68 -6.54
N ARG A 100 7.53 -12.71 -7.40
CA ARG A 100 6.40 -12.86 -8.33
C ARG A 100 5.08 -13.09 -7.59
N TYR A 101 5.10 -13.90 -6.55
CA TYR A 101 3.93 -14.15 -5.70
C TYR A 101 3.46 -12.87 -5.03
N LEU A 102 4.34 -12.16 -4.33
CA LEU A 102 4.01 -10.92 -3.62
C LEU A 102 3.58 -9.81 -4.59
N TRP A 103 4.24 -9.71 -5.75
CA TRP A 103 3.85 -8.76 -6.79
C TRP A 103 2.45 -9.05 -7.35
N LEU A 104 2.13 -10.30 -7.64
CA LEU A 104 0.81 -10.70 -8.11
C LEU A 104 -0.25 -10.41 -7.04
N LEU A 105 0.05 -10.74 -5.79
CA LEU A 105 -0.85 -10.51 -4.66
C LEU A 105 -1.15 -9.01 -4.45
N LYS A 106 -0.14 -8.15 -4.45
CA LYS A 106 -0.36 -6.69 -4.39
C LYS A 106 -1.33 -6.22 -5.47
N ARG A 107 -1.13 -6.67 -6.72
CA ARG A 107 -1.99 -6.31 -7.84
C ARG A 107 -3.42 -6.87 -7.70
N ALA A 108 -3.57 -8.05 -7.13
CA ALA A 108 -4.88 -8.62 -6.84
C ALA A 108 -5.61 -7.81 -5.75
N LEU A 109 -4.91 -7.48 -4.66
CA LEU A 109 -5.46 -6.72 -3.53
C LEU A 109 -5.98 -5.33 -3.94
N VAL A 110 -5.27 -4.63 -4.82
CA VAL A 110 -5.69 -3.31 -5.35
C VAL A 110 -6.54 -3.40 -6.62
N ASN A 111 -6.92 -4.61 -7.05
CA ASN A 111 -7.67 -4.85 -8.29
C ASN A 111 -7.00 -4.27 -9.56
N LEU A 112 -5.68 -4.45 -9.70
CA LEU A 112 -4.93 -4.15 -10.93
C LEU A 112 -4.91 -5.33 -11.92
N ILE A 113 -5.50 -6.46 -11.56
CA ILE A 113 -5.64 -7.63 -12.48
C ILE A 113 -6.80 -7.40 -13.44
N TYR A 114 -7.94 -6.90 -12.95
CA TYR A 114 -9.15 -6.64 -13.74
C TYR A 114 -9.72 -5.23 -13.48
N PRO A 115 -8.93 -4.16 -13.66
CA PRO A 115 -9.36 -2.80 -13.32
C PRO A 115 -10.57 -2.35 -14.15
N GLU A 116 -10.75 -2.90 -15.36
CA GLU A 116 -11.88 -2.56 -16.23
C GLU A 116 -13.24 -2.94 -15.62
N HIS A 117 -13.28 -3.87 -14.67
CA HIS A 117 -14.55 -4.24 -14.00
C HIS A 117 -15.15 -3.07 -13.24
N GLU A 118 -14.33 -2.23 -12.61
CA GLU A 118 -14.81 -1.03 -11.90
C GLU A 118 -15.47 -0.04 -12.87
N LEU A 119 -14.88 0.18 -14.03
CA LEU A 119 -15.47 1.01 -15.07
C LEU A 119 -16.76 0.40 -15.60
N ARG A 120 -16.78 -0.91 -15.90
CA ARG A 120 -17.99 -1.60 -16.35
C ARG A 120 -19.14 -1.43 -15.36
N MET A 121 -18.89 -1.57 -14.07
CA MET A 121 -19.92 -1.40 -13.04
C MET A 121 -20.43 0.04 -12.94
N ARG A 122 -19.54 1.03 -13.10
CA ARG A 122 -19.94 2.45 -13.18
C ARG A 122 -20.92 2.69 -14.32
N PHE A 123 -20.59 2.20 -15.51
CA PHE A 123 -21.43 2.37 -16.70
C PHE A 123 -22.69 1.49 -16.69
N LEU A 124 -22.66 0.30 -16.06
CA LEU A 124 -23.87 -0.50 -15.85
C LEU A 124 -24.90 0.21 -14.96
N LYS A 125 -24.44 1.02 -13.98
CA LYS A 125 -25.33 1.85 -13.17
C LYS A 125 -25.86 3.08 -13.90
N ASN A 126 -25.07 3.63 -14.84
CA ASN A 126 -25.38 4.83 -15.57
C ASN A 126 -25.15 4.58 -17.08
N PRO A 127 -26.06 3.87 -17.77
CA PRO A 127 -25.92 3.55 -19.18
C PRO A 127 -25.84 4.80 -20.06
N VAL A 128 -25.02 4.74 -21.10
CA VAL A 128 -24.98 5.79 -22.12
C VAL A 128 -26.27 5.70 -22.95
N ALA A 129 -27.03 6.78 -22.99
CA ALA A 129 -28.29 6.83 -23.72
C ALA A 129 -28.10 6.66 -25.25
N GLY A 130 -29.05 5.99 -25.90
CA GLY A 130 -29.12 5.88 -27.36
C GLY A 130 -28.32 4.72 -27.96
N MET A 131 -27.70 3.86 -27.17
CA MET A 131 -27.04 2.64 -27.65
C MET A 131 -28.01 1.46 -27.72
N SER A 132 -27.92 0.65 -28.79
CA SER A 132 -28.56 -0.67 -28.84
C SER A 132 -27.84 -1.66 -27.90
N ASP A 133 -28.51 -2.75 -27.53
CA ASP A 133 -27.93 -3.82 -26.70
C ASP A 133 -26.58 -4.35 -27.22
N LEU A 134 -26.44 -4.48 -28.54
CA LEU A 134 -25.22 -4.98 -29.14
C LEU A 134 -24.08 -3.96 -29.06
N GLU A 135 -24.36 -2.70 -29.32
CA GLU A 135 -23.41 -1.59 -29.16
C GLU A 135 -22.98 -1.45 -27.73
N TRP A 136 -23.92 -1.55 -26.78
CA TRP A 136 -23.66 -1.51 -25.35
C TRP A 136 -22.74 -2.66 -24.88
N LYS A 137 -23.00 -3.89 -25.32
CA LYS A 137 -22.12 -5.03 -25.02
C LYS A 137 -20.72 -4.85 -25.57
N ARG A 138 -20.59 -4.31 -26.78
CA ARG A 138 -19.28 -3.98 -27.37
C ARG A 138 -18.58 -2.87 -26.60
N TYR A 139 -19.30 -1.82 -26.24
CA TYR A 139 -18.78 -0.71 -25.44
C TYR A 139 -18.19 -1.20 -24.11
N LEU A 140 -18.95 -1.99 -23.34
CA LEU A 140 -18.48 -2.54 -22.06
C LEU A 140 -17.31 -3.52 -22.21
N ARG A 141 -17.27 -4.30 -23.31
CA ARG A 141 -16.14 -5.19 -23.59
C ARG A 141 -14.86 -4.37 -23.80
N ASP A 142 -14.95 -3.31 -24.56
CA ASP A 142 -13.84 -2.50 -25.02
C ASP A 142 -13.66 -1.23 -24.15
N ILE A 143 -14.22 -1.19 -22.94
CA ILE A 143 -14.33 0.00 -22.05
C ILE A 143 -12.99 0.72 -21.83
N ARG A 144 -11.89 -0.03 -21.68
CA ARG A 144 -10.54 0.51 -21.51
C ARG A 144 -10.15 1.45 -22.68
N TYR A 145 -10.56 1.10 -23.90
CA TYR A 145 -10.22 1.86 -25.11
C TYR A 145 -11.28 2.90 -25.46
N ARG A 146 -12.48 2.78 -24.89
CA ARG A 146 -13.57 3.73 -25.07
C ARG A 146 -13.49 4.89 -24.09
N GLU A 147 -12.96 4.62 -22.89
CA GLU A 147 -12.82 5.57 -21.80
C GLU A 147 -11.36 5.61 -21.29
N PRO A 148 -10.39 5.97 -22.16
CA PRO A 148 -8.97 5.92 -21.82
C PRO A 148 -8.60 6.85 -20.68
N ASP A 149 -9.22 8.02 -20.58
CA ASP A 149 -8.94 9.00 -19.54
C ASP A 149 -9.44 8.52 -18.17
N LEU A 150 -10.67 7.98 -18.11
CA LEU A 150 -11.20 7.38 -16.87
C LEU A 150 -10.42 6.14 -16.46
N TYR A 151 -9.99 5.32 -17.44
CA TYR A 151 -9.13 4.18 -17.15
C TYR A 151 -7.80 4.63 -16.56
N GLN A 152 -7.20 5.70 -17.11
CA GLN A 152 -5.94 6.23 -16.59
C GLN A 152 -6.09 6.79 -15.16
N VAL A 153 -7.18 7.54 -14.89
CA VAL A 153 -7.50 8.02 -13.54
C VAL A 153 -7.61 6.85 -12.55
N LEU A 154 -8.30 5.77 -12.93
CA LEU A 154 -8.43 4.57 -12.11
C LEU A 154 -7.07 3.91 -11.82
N ILE A 155 -6.22 3.77 -12.84
CA ILE A 155 -4.88 3.19 -12.69
C ILE A 155 -3.99 4.08 -11.82
N ASP A 156 -4.03 5.40 -12.01
CA ASP A 156 -3.25 6.34 -11.21
C ASP A 156 -3.66 6.32 -9.73
N ALA A 157 -4.96 6.18 -9.45
CA ALA A 157 -5.46 6.02 -8.10
C ALA A 157 -4.89 4.77 -7.39
N LYS A 158 -4.77 3.65 -8.11
CA LYS A 158 -4.23 2.39 -7.56
C LYS A 158 -2.70 2.41 -7.37
N HIS A 159 -2.00 3.23 -8.14
CA HIS A 159 -0.55 3.45 -8.03
C HIS A 159 -0.18 4.66 -7.16
N GLY A 160 -1.17 5.34 -6.60
CA GLY A 160 -0.98 6.49 -5.73
C GLY A 160 -1.95 6.50 -4.58
N VAL A 161 -2.03 7.59 -3.86
CA VAL A 161 -3.15 7.90 -2.98
C VAL A 161 -4.13 8.72 -3.77
N GLY A 162 -5.05 8.07 -4.37
CA GLY A 162 -6.15 8.72 -5.02
C GLY A 162 -7.45 8.29 -4.36
N LEU A 163 -7.81 8.87 -3.23
CA LEU A 163 -9.21 9.03 -2.87
C LEU A 163 -9.80 10.04 -3.87
N SER A 164 -10.05 9.61 -5.10
CA SER A 164 -10.91 10.36 -5.98
C SER A 164 -12.29 9.73 -5.89
N ALA A 165 -13.33 10.56 -5.77
CA ALA A 165 -14.72 10.13 -5.87
C ALA A 165 -15.00 9.38 -7.21
N GLU A 166 -14.06 9.42 -8.13
CA GLU A 166 -14.09 8.83 -9.47
C GLU A 166 -13.49 7.42 -9.54
N ALA A 167 -12.66 7.02 -8.54
CA ALA A 167 -12.09 5.67 -8.47
C ALA A 167 -12.84 4.84 -7.41
N PRO A 168 -13.87 4.09 -7.80
CA PRO A 168 -14.59 3.25 -6.85
C PRO A 168 -13.71 2.08 -6.42
N TYR A 169 -13.26 2.09 -5.17
CA TYR A 169 -12.49 0.98 -4.56
C TYR A 169 -13.35 -0.26 -4.25
N ARG A 170 -14.56 -0.32 -4.80
CA ARG A 170 -15.56 -1.35 -4.46
C ARG A 170 -15.13 -2.77 -4.75
N PHE A 171 -14.09 -2.96 -5.56
CA PHE A 171 -13.57 -4.27 -5.95
C PHE A 171 -12.12 -4.51 -5.50
N SER A 172 -11.52 -3.56 -4.79
CA SER A 172 -10.22 -3.71 -4.16
C SER A 172 -10.38 -4.17 -2.72
N HIS A 173 -9.53 -5.07 -2.26
CA HIS A 173 -9.51 -5.47 -0.85
C HIS A 173 -8.65 -4.53 0.02
N THR A 174 -8.02 -3.53 -0.58
CA THR A 174 -7.35 -2.44 0.13
C THR A 174 -7.41 -1.14 -0.66
N MET A 175 -7.42 -0.01 0.06
CA MET A 175 -7.43 1.33 -0.52
C MET A 175 -6.05 2.02 -0.48
N ILE A 176 -5.05 1.41 0.15
CA ILE A 176 -3.75 2.06 0.42
C ILE A 176 -2.86 2.23 -0.82
N GLY A 177 -3.19 1.56 -1.92
CA GLY A 177 -2.45 1.64 -3.18
C GLY A 177 -1.08 0.93 -3.16
N MET A 178 -0.47 0.83 -4.34
CA MET A 178 0.81 0.13 -4.52
C MET A 178 1.96 0.71 -3.70
N PRO A 179 2.15 2.05 -3.58
CA PRO A 179 3.28 2.59 -2.80
C PRO A 179 3.25 2.21 -1.33
N ALA A 180 2.07 2.15 -0.70
CA ALA A 180 1.96 1.75 0.71
C ALA A 180 2.20 0.25 0.90
N LEU A 181 1.74 -0.59 -0.04
CA LEU A 181 2.07 -2.03 -0.05
C LEU A 181 3.58 -2.27 -0.27
N ASP A 182 4.24 -1.49 -1.15
CA ASP A 182 5.69 -1.58 -1.34
C ASP A 182 6.47 -1.15 -0.09
N ASN A 183 6.00 -0.12 0.61
CA ASN A 183 6.58 0.29 1.89
C ASN A 183 6.43 -0.81 2.95
N LEU A 184 5.25 -1.40 3.06
CA LEU A 184 5.00 -2.49 3.99
C LEU A 184 5.89 -3.71 3.71
N GLU A 185 6.07 -4.08 2.43
CA GLU A 185 7.00 -5.13 2.02
C GLU A 185 8.44 -4.80 2.44
N ARG A 186 8.92 -3.57 2.21
CA ARG A 186 10.27 -3.14 2.58
C ARG A 186 10.50 -3.16 4.10
N CYS A 187 9.51 -2.69 4.87
CA CYS A 187 9.57 -2.76 6.33
C CYS A 187 9.68 -4.22 6.80
N ALA A 188 8.86 -5.11 6.24
CA ALA A 188 8.88 -6.53 6.57
C ALA A 188 10.22 -7.21 6.17
N GLU A 189 10.72 -6.94 4.95
CA GLU A 189 12.03 -7.45 4.50
C GLU A 189 13.15 -7.02 5.46
N THR A 190 13.13 -5.77 5.94
CA THR A 190 14.11 -5.27 6.91
C THR A 190 13.97 -6.00 8.25
N VAL A 191 12.73 -6.18 8.73
CA VAL A 191 12.46 -6.92 9.96
C VAL A 191 13.00 -8.36 9.89
N PHE A 192 12.80 -9.04 8.75
CA PHE A 192 13.28 -10.41 8.57
C PHE A 192 14.81 -10.45 8.43
N ALA A 193 15.39 -9.56 7.63
CA ALA A 193 16.84 -9.53 7.39
C ALA A 193 17.64 -9.20 8.66
N GLU A 194 17.10 -8.33 9.50
CA GLU A 194 17.75 -7.93 10.78
C GLU A 194 17.28 -8.76 11.98
N ASN A 195 16.42 -9.76 11.78
CA ASN A 195 15.85 -10.62 12.84
C ASN A 195 15.21 -9.81 13.98
N ILE A 196 14.50 -8.72 13.67
CA ILE A 196 13.83 -7.88 14.67
C ILE A 196 12.68 -8.68 15.27
N PRO A 197 12.66 -8.90 16.62
CA PRO A 197 11.63 -9.71 17.24
C PRO A 197 10.28 -8.99 17.32
N GLY A 198 9.20 -9.77 17.42
CA GLY A 198 7.84 -9.28 17.60
C GLY A 198 6.91 -9.63 16.45
N ASP A 199 5.64 -9.51 16.73
CA ASP A 199 4.54 -9.79 15.81
C ASP A 199 4.29 -8.62 14.83
N PHE A 200 3.42 -8.82 13.87
CA PHE A 200 2.88 -7.74 13.02
C PHE A 200 1.47 -7.40 13.50
N MET A 201 1.11 -6.13 13.38
CA MET A 201 -0.22 -5.67 13.75
C MET A 201 -0.75 -4.59 12.82
N GLU A 202 -2.04 -4.70 12.51
CA GLU A 202 -2.83 -3.62 11.91
C GLU A 202 -3.98 -3.27 12.84
N ALA A 203 -4.15 -1.97 13.12
CA ALA A 203 -5.27 -1.41 13.85
C ALA A 203 -6.05 -0.46 12.93
N GLY A 204 -7.32 -0.86 12.64
CA GLY A 204 -8.12 -0.35 11.54
C GLY A 204 -7.82 -1.12 10.26
N VAL A 205 -8.70 -2.06 9.89
CA VAL A 205 -8.40 -3.04 8.84
C VAL A 205 -9.31 -2.95 7.62
N CYS A 206 -10.46 -2.28 7.75
CA CYS A 206 -11.46 -2.17 6.69
C CYS A 206 -11.76 -3.57 6.08
N GLN A 207 -11.38 -3.82 4.82
CA GLN A 207 -11.55 -5.11 4.16
C GLN A 207 -10.43 -6.14 4.46
N GLY A 208 -9.42 -5.76 5.23
CA GLY A 208 -8.32 -6.63 5.64
C GLY A 208 -7.19 -6.77 4.63
N GLY A 209 -7.18 -5.99 3.55
CA GLY A 209 -6.22 -6.21 2.46
C GLY A 209 -4.75 -5.97 2.83
N ALA A 210 -4.43 -4.98 3.66
CA ALA A 210 -3.07 -4.78 4.14
C ALA A 210 -2.67 -5.87 5.14
N SER A 211 -3.58 -6.28 6.03
CA SER A 211 -3.38 -7.43 6.92
C SER A 211 -3.14 -8.74 6.15
N ILE A 212 -3.92 -9.01 5.08
CA ILE A 212 -3.71 -10.15 4.18
C ILE A 212 -2.31 -10.09 3.57
N PHE A 213 -1.86 -8.91 3.14
CA PHE A 213 -0.52 -8.74 2.60
C PHE A 213 0.57 -8.96 3.66
N MET A 214 0.38 -8.48 4.90
CA MET A 214 1.29 -8.77 6.01
C MET A 214 1.39 -10.27 6.29
N ARG A 215 0.26 -11.02 6.27
CA ARG A 215 0.30 -12.47 6.44
C ARG A 215 1.04 -13.16 5.30
N ALA A 216 0.81 -12.72 4.08
CA ALA A 216 1.53 -13.23 2.90
C ALA A 216 3.05 -12.99 2.99
N LEU A 217 3.48 -11.85 3.50
CA LEU A 217 4.91 -11.56 3.74
C LEU A 217 5.51 -12.55 4.75
N GLN A 218 4.81 -12.79 5.88
CA GLN A 218 5.26 -13.76 6.89
C GLN A 218 5.38 -15.17 6.31
N THR A 219 4.36 -15.64 5.58
CA THR A 219 4.37 -16.99 5.00
C THR A 219 5.38 -17.14 3.86
N ALA A 220 5.54 -16.13 3.00
CA ALA A 220 6.50 -16.15 1.91
C ALA A 220 7.97 -16.11 2.37
N HIS A 221 8.24 -15.60 3.58
CA HIS A 221 9.56 -15.61 4.21
C HIS A 221 9.75 -16.73 5.23
N VAL A 222 8.77 -17.66 5.32
CA VAL A 222 8.80 -18.81 6.25
C VAL A 222 8.94 -18.36 7.73
N GLU A 223 8.41 -17.20 8.07
CA GLU A 223 8.40 -16.64 9.43
C GLU A 223 7.22 -17.19 10.26
N GLY A 224 7.04 -18.51 10.24
CA GLY A 224 5.86 -19.21 10.73
C GLY A 224 5.51 -19.03 12.21
N ASN A 225 6.40 -18.45 13.03
CA ASN A 225 6.17 -18.23 14.45
C ASN A 225 5.64 -16.81 14.79
N ARG A 226 5.60 -15.89 13.81
CA ARG A 226 5.08 -14.53 14.04
C ARG A 226 3.57 -14.53 13.86
N ARG A 227 2.87 -13.93 14.82
CA ARG A 227 1.43 -13.67 14.70
C ARG A 227 1.17 -12.41 13.90
N LEU A 228 -0.01 -12.37 13.32
CA LEU A 228 -0.61 -11.16 12.76
C LEU A 228 -1.81 -10.79 13.61
N TRP A 229 -1.77 -9.64 14.26
CA TRP A 229 -2.88 -9.07 15.02
C TRP A 229 -3.71 -8.17 14.11
N VAL A 230 -5.01 -8.45 14.01
CA VAL A 230 -5.97 -7.77 13.15
C VAL A 230 -7.01 -7.14 14.05
N ALA A 231 -6.84 -5.84 14.37
CA ALA A 231 -7.70 -5.14 15.31
C ALA A 231 -8.65 -4.17 14.61
N ASP A 232 -9.93 -4.32 14.83
CA ASP A 232 -10.98 -3.43 14.32
C ASP A 232 -12.24 -3.56 15.16
N SER A 233 -13.13 -2.59 15.10
CA SER A 233 -14.47 -2.70 15.64
C SER A 233 -15.27 -3.78 14.90
N PHE A 234 -15.05 -3.89 13.58
CA PHE A 234 -15.85 -4.62 12.61
C PHE A 234 -17.30 -4.14 12.54
N GLU A 235 -17.51 -2.89 12.96
CA GLU A 235 -18.78 -2.17 12.96
C GLU A 235 -18.66 -0.80 12.26
N GLY A 236 -17.47 -0.52 11.62
CA GLY A 236 -17.14 0.78 11.02
C GLY A 236 -16.53 1.74 12.03
N LEU A 237 -16.58 3.04 11.74
CA LEU A 237 -16.00 4.09 12.57
C LEU A 237 -17.06 4.70 13.50
N PRO A 238 -16.68 5.12 14.73
CA PRO A 238 -17.58 5.85 15.60
C PRO A 238 -17.83 7.26 15.06
N PRO A 239 -18.92 7.93 15.46
CA PRO A 239 -19.09 9.35 15.19
C PRO A 239 -17.93 10.17 15.76
N PRO A 240 -17.54 11.30 15.13
CA PRO A 240 -16.51 12.18 15.65
C PRO A 240 -16.97 12.85 16.96
N GLU A 241 -16.26 12.58 18.05
CA GLU A 241 -16.58 13.10 19.39
C GLU A 241 -15.50 14.03 19.93
N SER A 242 -14.24 13.86 19.52
CA SER A 242 -13.15 14.72 19.96
C SER A 242 -13.16 16.07 19.23
N GLU A 243 -12.65 17.11 19.90
CA GLU A 243 -12.58 18.46 19.28
C GLU A 243 -11.83 18.44 17.94
N PRO A 244 -10.64 17.78 17.80
CA PRO A 244 -9.98 17.68 16.50
C PRO A 244 -10.78 16.92 15.43
N ASP A 245 -11.51 15.86 15.82
CA ASP A 245 -12.32 15.09 14.88
C ASP A 245 -13.51 15.91 14.39
N ILE A 246 -14.23 16.61 15.31
CA ILE A 246 -15.33 17.51 14.96
C ILE A 246 -14.85 18.66 14.07
N ALA A 247 -13.70 19.26 14.42
CA ALA A 247 -13.11 20.37 13.66
C ALA A 247 -12.67 19.98 12.25
N SER A 248 -12.34 18.69 12.02
CA SER A 248 -12.01 18.18 10.68
C SER A 248 -13.17 18.26 9.70
N GLY A 249 -14.40 18.25 10.21
CA GLY A 249 -15.63 18.20 9.40
C GLY A 249 -15.84 16.86 8.68
N ILE A 250 -15.07 15.83 9.01
CA ILE A 250 -15.13 14.50 8.41
C ILE A 250 -15.88 13.56 9.34
N ASP A 251 -16.89 12.91 8.82
CA ASP A 251 -17.69 11.89 9.53
C ASP A 251 -17.76 10.63 8.67
N PHE A 252 -16.96 9.61 9.03
CA PHE A 252 -16.93 8.30 8.40
C PHE A 252 -17.72 7.25 9.19
N SER A 253 -18.57 7.67 10.14
CA SER A 253 -19.42 6.72 10.87
C SER A 253 -20.30 5.90 9.91
N GLU A 254 -20.69 4.69 10.32
CA GLU A 254 -21.51 3.78 9.51
C GLU A 254 -22.77 4.45 8.98
N THR A 255 -23.38 5.36 9.75
CA THR A 255 -24.58 6.10 9.34
C THR A 255 -24.36 7.09 8.20
N LYS A 256 -23.10 7.51 7.96
CA LYS A 256 -22.70 8.46 6.91
C LYS A 256 -21.95 7.79 5.79
N GLU A 257 -21.07 6.85 6.10
CA GLU A 257 -20.22 6.16 5.12
C GLU A 257 -20.20 4.64 5.38
N PRO A 258 -21.32 3.94 5.12
CA PRO A 258 -21.41 2.50 5.37
C PRO A 258 -20.47 1.66 4.48
N SER A 259 -19.85 2.26 3.47
CA SER A 259 -18.95 1.53 2.57
C SER A 259 -17.59 1.18 3.19
N VAL A 260 -17.27 1.73 4.36
CA VAL A 260 -16.05 1.42 5.12
C VAL A 260 -16.29 0.48 6.31
N ALA A 261 -17.55 0.12 6.59
CA ALA A 261 -17.93 -0.80 7.65
C ALA A 261 -17.93 -2.25 7.12
N PHE A 262 -17.03 -3.07 7.59
CA PHE A 262 -16.91 -4.50 7.21
C PHE A 262 -17.00 -5.37 8.45
N CYS A 263 -17.91 -6.35 8.44
CA CYS A 263 -18.03 -7.30 9.54
C CYS A 263 -16.86 -8.29 9.60
N LEU A 264 -16.59 -8.82 10.77
CA LEU A 264 -15.50 -9.78 11.03
C LEU A 264 -15.56 -10.99 10.07
N GLU A 265 -16.75 -11.55 9.83
CA GLU A 265 -16.94 -12.69 8.95
C GLU A 265 -16.54 -12.37 7.51
N GLY A 266 -16.85 -11.15 7.04
CA GLY A 266 -16.46 -10.67 5.71
C GLY A 266 -14.95 -10.57 5.56
N VAL A 267 -14.26 -10.00 6.57
CA VAL A 267 -12.80 -9.90 6.57
C VAL A 267 -12.15 -11.29 6.64
N ARG A 268 -12.68 -12.20 7.47
CA ARG A 268 -12.21 -13.59 7.52
C ARG A 268 -12.39 -14.31 6.18
N ASP A 269 -13.53 -14.11 5.51
CA ASP A 269 -13.78 -14.66 4.17
C ASP A 269 -12.76 -14.14 3.14
N HIS A 270 -12.37 -12.85 3.23
CA HIS A 270 -11.30 -12.33 2.39
C HIS A 270 -9.97 -13.05 2.63
N PHE A 271 -9.55 -13.28 3.89
CA PHE A 271 -8.35 -14.07 4.19
C PHE A 271 -8.44 -15.48 3.61
N MET A 272 -9.60 -16.16 3.73
CA MET A 272 -9.82 -17.49 3.15
C MET A 272 -9.68 -17.52 1.63
N ARG A 273 -10.19 -16.51 0.93
CA ARG A 273 -10.07 -16.40 -0.54
C ARG A 273 -8.63 -16.31 -1.04
N TYR A 274 -7.72 -15.82 -0.21
CA TYR A 274 -6.28 -15.77 -0.51
C TYR A 274 -5.50 -16.95 0.06
N ASP A 275 -6.19 -17.91 0.70
CA ASP A 275 -5.57 -19.07 1.40
C ASP A 275 -4.54 -18.62 2.47
N LEU A 276 -4.88 -17.55 3.22
CA LEU A 276 -4.00 -16.92 4.20
C LEU A 276 -4.65 -16.84 5.61
N LEU A 277 -5.77 -17.52 5.82
CA LEU A 277 -6.38 -17.64 7.15
C LEU A 277 -5.86 -18.90 7.84
N ASP A 278 -4.99 -18.71 8.82
CA ASP A 278 -4.44 -19.76 9.65
C ASP A 278 -4.37 -19.36 11.15
N ASP A 279 -3.84 -20.22 12.01
CA ASP A 279 -3.74 -20.01 13.46
C ASP A 279 -2.81 -18.82 13.83
N GLY A 280 -2.01 -18.32 12.90
CA GLY A 280 -1.16 -17.15 13.10
C GLY A 280 -1.92 -15.83 12.95
N VAL A 281 -3.17 -15.83 12.46
CA VAL A 281 -4.00 -14.61 12.31
C VAL A 281 -4.93 -14.49 13.51
N ILE A 282 -4.72 -13.47 14.33
CA ILE A 282 -5.46 -13.22 15.57
C ILE A 282 -6.33 -11.97 15.40
N PHE A 283 -7.64 -12.15 15.42
CA PHE A 283 -8.60 -11.04 15.34
C PHE A 283 -8.88 -10.48 16.73
N LEU A 284 -8.74 -9.17 16.90
CA LEU A 284 -9.16 -8.41 18.07
C LEU A 284 -10.40 -7.60 17.69
N SER A 285 -11.58 -8.22 17.87
CA SER A 285 -12.86 -7.61 17.49
C SER A 285 -13.40 -6.75 18.63
N GLY A 286 -13.64 -5.48 18.35
CA GLY A 286 -14.21 -4.47 19.25
C GLY A 286 -13.45 -3.15 19.20
N TRP A 287 -13.99 -2.16 19.89
CA TRP A 287 -13.39 -0.83 19.95
C TRP A 287 -11.99 -0.85 20.56
N PHE A 288 -11.08 -0.02 20.05
CA PHE A 288 -9.69 0.04 20.52
C PHE A 288 -9.58 0.31 22.03
N ALA A 289 -10.48 1.14 22.57
CA ALA A 289 -10.50 1.44 24.00
C ALA A 289 -10.74 0.20 24.88
N ASP A 290 -11.46 -0.79 24.37
CA ASP A 290 -11.83 -2.00 25.11
C ASP A 290 -10.84 -3.14 24.86
N THR A 291 -10.36 -3.29 23.62
CA THR A 291 -9.59 -4.45 23.18
C THR A 291 -8.09 -4.29 23.37
N LEU A 292 -7.51 -3.12 23.07
CA LEU A 292 -6.06 -2.93 23.11
C LEU A 292 -5.44 -2.98 24.51
N PRO A 293 -6.13 -2.48 25.59
CA PRO A 293 -5.59 -2.56 26.95
C PRO A 293 -5.36 -3.99 27.44
N ILE A 294 -6.19 -4.94 27.00
CA ILE A 294 -6.19 -6.33 27.47
C ILE A 294 -5.59 -7.31 26.45
N ALA A 295 -5.20 -6.84 25.26
CA ALA A 295 -4.62 -7.67 24.23
C ALA A 295 -3.29 -8.28 24.69
N PRO A 296 -3.10 -9.62 24.58
CA PRO A 296 -1.89 -10.30 25.03
C PRO A 296 -0.73 -10.15 24.04
N ILE A 297 -0.54 -8.92 23.54
CA ILE A 297 0.55 -8.55 22.64
C ILE A 297 1.76 -8.22 23.49
N GLU A 298 2.86 -8.95 23.30
CA GLU A 298 4.11 -8.73 24.02
C GLU A 298 5.01 -7.75 23.26
N GLN A 299 5.27 -8.03 21.99
CA GLN A 299 6.19 -7.26 21.14
C GLN A 299 5.66 -7.15 19.72
N LEU A 300 5.91 -6.02 19.08
CA LEU A 300 5.56 -5.74 17.69
C LEU A 300 6.81 -5.36 16.89
N ALA A 301 7.07 -6.03 15.77
CA ALA A 301 8.09 -5.64 14.81
C ALA A 301 7.54 -4.64 13.77
N ILE A 302 6.24 -4.76 13.44
CA ILE A 302 5.53 -3.80 12.59
C ILE A 302 4.20 -3.46 13.25
N LEU A 303 3.97 -2.16 13.43
CA LEU A 303 2.69 -1.58 13.84
C LEU A 303 2.18 -0.68 12.72
N ARG A 304 1.07 -1.08 12.06
CA ARG A 304 0.34 -0.26 11.11
C ARG A 304 -0.93 0.28 11.75
N LEU A 305 -1.10 1.59 11.70
CA LEU A 305 -2.27 2.31 12.21
C LEU A 305 -3.01 2.98 11.05
N ASP A 306 -4.30 2.67 10.95
CA ASP A 306 -5.24 3.14 9.92
C ASP A 306 -6.58 3.41 10.63
N ALA A 307 -6.58 4.46 11.45
CA ALA A 307 -7.60 4.65 12.48
C ALA A 307 -8.54 5.84 12.19
N ASP A 308 -8.26 6.61 11.11
CA ASP A 308 -9.04 7.73 10.57
C ASP A 308 -9.31 8.90 11.52
N LEU A 309 -9.39 8.67 12.83
CA LEU A 309 -9.78 9.64 13.85
C LEU A 309 -8.65 9.95 14.83
N TYR A 310 -8.62 11.18 15.35
CA TYR A 310 -7.72 11.60 16.41
C TYR A 310 -7.83 10.70 17.66
N ALA A 311 -9.05 10.47 18.13
CA ALA A 311 -9.29 9.69 19.34
C ALA A 311 -8.81 8.25 19.20
N SER A 312 -9.13 7.60 18.07
CA SER A 312 -8.71 6.22 17.76
C SER A 312 -7.19 6.11 17.61
N THR A 313 -6.56 7.05 16.88
CA THR A 313 -5.11 7.13 16.70
C THR A 313 -4.39 7.29 18.04
N LYS A 314 -4.88 8.18 18.91
CA LYS A 314 -4.32 8.41 20.23
C LYS A 314 -4.37 7.16 21.10
N ILE A 315 -5.52 6.49 21.16
CA ILE A 315 -5.68 5.24 21.93
C ILE A 315 -4.71 4.17 21.40
N ALA A 316 -4.66 3.98 20.09
CA ALA A 316 -3.79 2.98 19.48
C ALA A 316 -2.31 3.25 19.80
N LEU A 317 -1.85 4.50 19.70
CA LEU A 317 -0.47 4.86 20.04
C LEU A 317 -0.15 4.61 21.52
N GLU A 318 -1.03 4.98 22.46
CA GLU A 318 -0.82 4.81 23.90
C GLU A 318 -0.62 3.33 24.28
N TYR A 319 -1.39 2.41 23.69
CA TYR A 319 -1.32 0.99 24.06
C TYR A 319 -0.34 0.18 23.21
N LEU A 320 -0.10 0.55 21.97
CA LEU A 320 0.66 -0.26 21.03
C LEU A 320 2.09 0.24 20.79
N TYR A 321 2.33 1.55 20.77
CA TYR A 321 3.69 2.07 20.53
C TYR A 321 4.72 1.57 21.56
N PRO A 322 4.41 1.47 22.88
CA PRO A 322 5.34 0.91 23.85
C PRO A 322 5.78 -0.53 23.52
N LYS A 323 4.90 -1.31 22.86
CA LYS A 323 5.15 -2.70 22.49
C LYS A 323 5.98 -2.84 21.21
N VAL A 324 6.18 -1.77 20.44
CA VAL A 324 7.05 -1.81 19.25
C VAL A 324 8.49 -2.03 19.69
N THR A 325 9.11 -3.07 19.16
CA THR A 325 10.50 -3.43 19.44
C THR A 325 11.45 -2.36 18.91
N PRO A 326 12.55 -2.03 19.61
CA PRO A 326 13.63 -1.23 19.02
C PRO A 326 14.08 -1.80 17.66
N GLY A 327 14.18 -0.93 16.66
CA GLY A 327 14.42 -1.34 15.26
C GLY A 327 13.15 -1.68 14.47
N GLY A 328 12.02 -1.88 15.13
CA GLY A 328 10.72 -2.11 14.48
C GLY A 328 10.13 -0.85 13.84
N PHE A 329 9.08 -1.02 13.08
CA PHE A 329 8.47 0.04 12.28
C PHE A 329 7.08 0.42 12.79
N VAL A 330 6.79 1.72 12.73
CA VAL A 330 5.44 2.28 12.90
C VAL A 330 5.04 2.92 11.57
N ILE A 331 3.89 2.52 11.04
CA ILE A 331 3.34 3.00 9.77
C ILE A 331 2.00 3.66 10.09
N MET A 332 1.83 4.92 9.69
CA MET A 332 0.59 5.69 9.87
C MET A 332 -0.01 5.97 8.50
N ASP A 333 -1.17 5.40 8.22
CA ASP A 333 -1.84 5.60 6.92
C ASP A 333 -2.47 6.99 6.82
N ASP A 334 -3.12 7.45 7.87
CA ASP A 334 -3.96 8.64 7.90
C ASP A 334 -3.23 9.93 8.31
N TYR A 335 -1.91 9.98 8.23
CA TYR A 335 -1.13 11.19 8.57
C TYR A 335 -1.49 12.40 7.68
N GLY A 336 -2.13 12.15 6.55
CA GLY A 336 -2.72 13.18 5.68
C GLY A 336 -3.89 13.92 6.31
N PHE A 337 -4.65 13.28 7.20
CA PHE A 337 -5.73 13.91 7.95
C PHE A 337 -5.17 14.72 9.13
N LEU A 338 -5.59 15.98 9.24
CA LEU A 338 -5.07 16.88 10.27
C LEU A 338 -5.31 16.37 11.69
N ALA A 339 -6.45 15.77 11.95
CA ALA A 339 -6.80 15.20 13.24
C ALA A 339 -5.86 14.04 13.65
N CYS A 340 -5.61 13.10 12.74
CA CYS A 340 -4.69 11.98 12.96
C CYS A 340 -3.24 12.47 13.11
N ARG A 341 -2.81 13.41 12.26
CA ARG A 341 -1.49 14.04 12.37
C ARG A 341 -1.30 14.68 13.73
N GLN A 342 -2.28 15.43 14.21
CA GLN A 342 -2.24 16.06 15.54
C GLN A 342 -2.03 15.02 16.63
N ALA A 343 -2.77 13.90 16.61
CA ALA A 343 -2.60 12.83 17.58
C ALA A 343 -1.18 12.25 17.59
N VAL A 344 -0.61 12.02 16.39
CA VAL A 344 0.76 11.52 16.23
C VAL A 344 1.78 12.52 16.75
N GLU A 345 1.69 13.78 16.36
CA GLU A 345 2.64 14.82 16.77
C GLU A 345 2.61 15.06 18.28
N GLU A 346 1.41 15.15 18.89
CA GLU A 346 1.25 15.29 20.33
C GLU A 346 1.84 14.10 21.09
N TYR A 347 1.60 12.86 20.60
CA TYR A 347 2.15 11.65 21.19
C TYR A 347 3.69 11.67 21.12
N ARG A 348 4.25 11.96 19.94
CA ARG A 348 5.69 12.02 19.73
C ARG A 348 6.37 13.08 20.60
N ILE A 349 5.81 14.29 20.70
CA ILE A 349 6.32 15.35 21.56
C ILE A 349 6.29 14.92 23.03
N ARG A 350 5.17 14.37 23.50
CA ARG A 350 5.00 13.93 24.90
C ARG A 350 6.03 12.88 25.30
N HIS A 351 6.37 11.96 24.39
CA HIS A 351 7.26 10.83 24.66
C HIS A 351 8.69 11.05 24.15
N GLY A 352 9.03 12.25 23.67
CA GLY A 352 10.38 12.58 23.22
C GLY A 352 10.83 11.76 22.00
N ILE A 353 9.91 11.41 21.12
CA ILE A 353 10.17 10.62 19.91
C ILE A 353 10.66 11.56 18.82
N ASP A 354 11.93 11.49 18.44
CA ASP A 354 12.60 12.37 17.49
C ASP A 354 13.07 11.67 16.20
N GLU A 355 12.77 10.39 16.04
CA GLU A 355 13.06 9.64 14.82
C GLU A 355 12.44 10.32 13.59
N PRO A 356 13.16 10.37 12.46
CA PRO A 356 12.66 11.05 11.27
C PRO A 356 11.38 10.38 10.73
N ILE A 357 10.40 11.19 10.37
CA ILE A 357 9.20 10.72 9.66
C ILE A 357 9.52 10.68 8.17
N HIS A 358 9.27 9.53 7.55
CA HIS A 358 9.43 9.29 6.13
C HIS A 358 8.07 9.20 5.45
N PHE A 359 7.88 9.99 4.39
CA PHE A 359 6.64 9.95 3.61
C PHE A 359 6.68 8.82 2.58
N VAL A 360 5.64 8.00 2.59
CA VAL A 360 5.38 6.99 1.55
C VAL A 360 4.60 7.63 0.40
N ASN A 361 3.57 8.39 0.76
CA ASN A 361 2.71 9.14 -0.16
C ASN A 361 2.15 10.38 0.56
N ARG A 362 1.04 10.97 0.08
CA ARG A 362 0.47 12.19 0.69
C ARG A 362 -0.19 11.95 2.04
N SER A 363 -0.63 10.73 2.32
CA SER A 363 -1.34 10.36 3.53
C SER A 363 -0.50 9.47 4.44
N CYS A 364 0.19 8.49 3.87
CA CYS A 364 0.92 7.48 4.62
C CYS A 364 2.35 7.92 4.92
N VAL A 365 2.74 7.74 6.19
CA VAL A 365 4.12 7.94 6.67
C VAL A 365 4.57 6.75 7.49
N TYR A 366 5.89 6.63 7.70
CA TYR A 366 6.46 5.65 8.62
C TYR A 366 7.70 6.21 9.31
N TRP A 367 8.04 5.59 10.41
CA TRP A 367 9.34 5.76 11.06
C TRP A 367 9.80 4.45 11.68
N ARG A 368 11.08 4.37 11.94
CA ARG A 368 11.70 3.23 12.61
C ARG A 368 11.99 3.60 14.05
N LYS A 369 11.50 2.81 15.01
CA LYS A 369 11.77 3.04 16.42
C LYS A 369 13.27 2.88 16.70
N ARG A 370 13.85 3.81 17.44
CA ARG A 370 15.29 3.82 17.76
C ARG A 370 15.72 2.50 18.44
N ILE A 371 16.94 2.05 18.10
CA ILE A 371 17.56 0.85 18.67
C ILE A 371 18.13 1.18 20.05
#